data_540199e3fd46cbfd5140aed3eb5f7aa0
#
_entry.id   540199e3fd46cbfd5140aed3eb5f7aa0
#
_cell.length_a   1.000
_cell.length_b   1.000
_cell.length_c   1.000
_cell.angle_alpha   90.00
_cell.angle_beta   90.00
_cell.angle_gamma   90.00
#
_symmetry.space_group_name_H-M   'P 1'
#
loop_
_entity.id
_entity.type
_entity.pdbx_description
1 polymer ?
#
loop_
_entity_poly.entity_id
_entity_poly.type
_entity_poly.pdbx_seq_one_letter_code
_entity_poly.pdbx_strand_id
1 'polypeptide(L)'
;MSQSVIVMGMVLTAMPVNDYDKRITILTKERGKITAFARGARRPSSQLLAATNPFAFGEFEVFEGRNSYNVTKANIQNYFRELVLDLDAASLAFYFAEFAEYYCQENNDEREMLKLLYQSFRALENSRYSKELVRAVFELKAITINGEGPQVFACMHCHAKEDLCFCLLYTSDAADDG
;
A
#
# COMPACT_ATOMS: atom_id res chain seq x y z
N MET A 1 1.99 21.29 -21.87
CA MET A 1 0.60 20.78 -22.03
C MET A 1 0.38 19.75 -20.95
N SER A 2 -0.54 19.98 -20.05
CA SER A 2 -0.84 19.02 -18.96
C SER A 2 -1.63 17.86 -19.59
N GLN A 3 -1.12 16.65 -19.41
CA GLN A 3 -1.68 15.46 -20.03
C GLN A 3 -2.54 14.68 -19.01
N SER A 4 -3.72 14.24 -19.43
CA SER A 4 -4.53 13.28 -18.67
C SER A 4 -3.90 11.90 -18.84
N VAL A 5 -3.73 11.17 -17.74
CA VAL A 5 -3.16 9.82 -17.68
C VAL A 5 -4.11 8.93 -16.92
N ILE A 6 -4.31 7.70 -17.41
CA ILE A 6 -5.04 6.67 -16.68
C ILE A 6 -4.02 5.82 -15.93
N VAL A 7 -4.24 5.66 -14.62
CA VAL A 7 -3.41 4.82 -13.76
C VAL A 7 -4.26 3.78 -13.04
N MET A 8 -3.75 2.57 -12.90
CA MET A 8 -4.34 1.52 -12.09
C MET A 8 -3.74 1.58 -10.69
N GLY A 9 -4.57 1.68 -9.66
CA GLY A 9 -4.04 1.80 -8.31
C GLY A 9 -5.06 1.57 -7.20
N MET A 10 -4.59 1.72 -5.97
CA MET A 10 -5.35 1.60 -4.74
C MET A 10 -5.20 2.87 -3.91
N VAL A 11 -6.31 3.38 -3.41
CA VAL A 11 -6.30 4.50 -2.47
C VAL A 11 -5.78 4.00 -1.12
N LEU A 12 -4.64 4.52 -0.67
CA LEU A 12 -4.05 4.21 0.63
C LEU A 12 -4.67 5.05 1.72
N THR A 13 -4.68 6.38 1.51
CA THR A 13 -5.22 7.34 2.49
C THR A 13 -6.10 8.37 1.80
N ALA A 14 -7.05 8.91 2.55
CA ALA A 14 -7.94 9.99 2.09
C ALA A 14 -8.17 10.99 3.22
N MET A 15 -7.77 12.22 3.00
CA MET A 15 -7.92 13.31 3.96
C MET A 15 -8.84 14.40 3.40
N PRO A 16 -9.81 14.88 4.18
CA PRO A 16 -10.62 16.02 3.76
C PRO A 16 -9.74 17.28 3.66
N VAL A 17 -9.97 18.04 2.60
CA VAL A 17 -9.34 19.34 2.36
C VAL A 17 -10.43 20.31 1.91
N ASN A 18 -10.45 21.50 2.45
CA ASN A 18 -11.53 22.47 2.23
C ASN A 18 -12.93 21.87 2.53
N ASP A 19 -14.00 22.51 2.05
CA ASP A 19 -15.37 22.09 2.36
C ASP A 19 -15.78 20.80 1.63
N TYR A 20 -15.33 20.62 0.38
CA TYR A 20 -15.83 19.55 -0.49
C TYR A 20 -14.76 18.70 -1.15
N ASP A 21 -13.49 18.96 -0.90
CA ASP A 21 -12.38 18.29 -1.57
C ASP A 21 -11.78 17.20 -0.69
N LYS A 22 -11.06 16.28 -1.31
CA LYS A 22 -10.19 15.30 -0.64
C LYS A 22 -8.78 15.37 -1.23
N ARG A 23 -7.78 15.22 -0.38
CA ARG A 23 -6.43 14.83 -0.76
C ARG A 23 -6.31 13.34 -0.54
N ILE A 24 -5.91 12.59 -1.55
CA ILE A 24 -5.76 11.14 -1.49
C ILE A 24 -4.34 10.75 -1.88
N THR A 25 -3.84 9.70 -1.24
CA THR A 25 -2.61 9.02 -1.66
C THR A 25 -3.03 7.74 -2.38
N ILE A 26 -2.55 7.55 -3.60
CA ILE A 26 -2.83 6.38 -4.42
C ILE A 26 -1.51 5.66 -4.69
N LEU A 27 -1.44 4.37 -4.40
CA LEU A 27 -0.37 3.50 -4.90
C LEU A 27 -0.77 3.00 -6.28
N THR A 28 0.02 3.36 -7.29
CA THR A 28 -0.29 3.08 -8.68
C THR A 28 0.72 2.11 -9.31
N LYS A 29 0.26 1.41 -10.33
CA LYS A 29 1.09 0.51 -11.12
C LYS A 29 2.11 1.26 -11.99
N GLU A 30 1.72 2.42 -12.54
CA GLU A 30 2.44 3.14 -13.59
C GLU A 30 3.35 4.25 -13.05
N ARG A 31 3.03 4.80 -11.88
CA ARG A 31 3.67 6.01 -11.32
C ARG A 31 4.14 5.85 -9.87
N GLY A 32 4.08 4.63 -9.31
CA GLY A 32 4.37 4.41 -7.90
C GLY A 32 3.34 5.10 -6.99
N LYS A 33 3.76 5.66 -5.87
CA LYS A 33 2.90 6.37 -4.94
C LYS A 33 2.71 7.83 -5.39
N ILE A 34 1.48 8.22 -5.66
CA ILE A 34 1.14 9.60 -6.05
C ILE A 34 0.20 10.26 -5.05
N THR A 35 0.33 11.57 -4.90
CA THR A 35 -0.64 12.40 -4.18
C THR A 35 -1.56 13.10 -5.17
N ALA A 36 -2.86 12.94 -4.98
CA ALA A 36 -3.86 13.50 -5.87
C ALA A 36 -4.96 14.26 -5.10
N PHE A 37 -5.48 15.31 -5.71
CA PHE A 37 -6.64 16.06 -5.22
C PHE A 37 -7.89 15.61 -5.98
N ALA A 38 -8.93 15.28 -5.25
CA ALA A 38 -10.25 14.96 -5.78
C ALA A 38 -11.22 16.10 -5.43
N ARG A 39 -11.38 17.04 -6.38
CA ARG A 39 -12.22 18.21 -6.18
C ARG A 39 -13.69 17.84 -6.14
N GLY A 40 -14.41 18.41 -5.18
CA GLY A 40 -15.83 18.13 -4.98
C GLY A 40 -16.15 16.68 -4.58
N ALA A 41 -15.17 15.86 -4.22
CA ALA A 41 -15.36 14.45 -3.91
C ALA A 41 -16.24 14.21 -2.68
N ARG A 42 -16.40 15.21 -1.80
CA ARG A 42 -17.26 15.13 -0.60
C ARG A 42 -18.69 15.57 -0.85
N ARG A 43 -19.02 16.05 -2.05
CA ARG A 43 -20.41 16.42 -2.37
C ARG A 43 -21.26 15.15 -2.48
N PRO A 44 -22.49 15.12 -1.95
CA PRO A 44 -23.34 13.92 -1.98
C PRO A 44 -23.60 13.37 -3.40
N SER A 45 -23.65 14.24 -4.40
CA SER A 45 -23.85 13.86 -5.80
C SER A 45 -22.57 13.50 -6.57
N SER A 46 -21.41 13.50 -5.89
CA SER A 46 -20.13 13.28 -6.56
C SER A 46 -19.91 11.79 -6.88
N GLN A 47 -19.55 11.50 -8.12
CA GLN A 47 -19.12 10.16 -8.53
C GLN A 47 -17.80 9.75 -7.86
N LEU A 48 -17.01 10.72 -7.38
CA LEU A 48 -15.75 10.46 -6.69
C LEU A 48 -15.94 10.19 -5.19
N LEU A 49 -17.16 10.35 -4.62
CA LEU A 49 -17.39 10.25 -3.18
C LEU A 49 -16.93 8.90 -2.61
N ALA A 50 -17.37 7.79 -3.20
CA ALA A 50 -16.97 6.45 -2.80
C ALA A 50 -15.61 6.04 -3.38
N ALA A 51 -15.33 6.43 -4.62
CA ALA A 51 -14.11 6.06 -5.34
C ALA A 51 -12.81 6.61 -4.71
N THR A 52 -12.92 7.64 -3.88
CA THR A 52 -11.78 8.26 -3.17
C THR A 52 -11.72 7.88 -1.69
N ASN A 53 -12.41 6.84 -1.27
CA ASN A 53 -12.24 6.28 0.07
C ASN A 53 -11.04 5.32 0.11
N PRO A 54 -10.43 5.13 1.29
CA PRO A 54 -9.37 4.13 1.47
C PRO A 54 -9.80 2.76 0.95
N PHE A 55 -8.83 2.03 0.41
CA PHE A 55 -8.95 0.68 -0.16
C PHE A 55 -9.66 0.59 -1.51
N ALA A 56 -10.24 1.67 -2.04
CA ALA A 56 -10.80 1.65 -3.39
C ALA A 56 -9.71 1.33 -4.42
N PHE A 57 -9.89 0.24 -5.16
CA PHE A 57 -8.96 -0.26 -6.17
C PHE A 57 -9.59 -0.19 -7.56
N GLY A 58 -8.90 0.42 -8.51
CA GLY A 58 -9.39 0.55 -9.88
C GLY A 58 -8.56 1.50 -10.72
N GLU A 59 -9.16 1.97 -11.79
CA GLU A 59 -8.58 2.94 -12.71
C GLU A 59 -8.93 4.36 -12.28
N PHE A 60 -7.93 5.22 -12.26
CA PHE A 60 -8.07 6.64 -11.98
C PHE A 60 -7.57 7.44 -13.18
N GLU A 61 -8.42 8.30 -13.72
CA GLU A 61 -8.01 9.31 -14.68
C GLU A 61 -7.49 10.51 -13.90
N VAL A 62 -6.19 10.76 -14.00
CA VAL A 62 -5.51 11.83 -13.28
C VAL A 62 -4.89 12.83 -14.25
N PHE A 63 -4.94 14.07 -13.85
CA PHE A 63 -4.35 15.19 -14.58
C PHE A 63 -3.09 15.63 -13.83
N GLU A 64 -1.95 15.61 -14.50
CA GLU A 64 -0.67 15.95 -13.91
C GLU A 64 -0.53 17.48 -13.74
N GLY A 65 -0.41 17.94 -12.49
CA GLY A 65 -0.09 19.31 -12.12
C GLY A 65 1.41 19.48 -11.84
N ARG A 66 1.82 20.64 -11.35
CA ARG A 66 3.23 20.90 -11.04
C ARG A 66 3.79 20.02 -9.92
N ASN A 67 3.03 19.84 -8.83
CA ASN A 67 3.47 19.16 -7.61
C ASN A 67 2.46 18.13 -7.12
N SER A 68 1.39 17.86 -7.88
CA SER A 68 0.33 16.94 -7.48
C SER A 68 -0.55 16.61 -8.67
N TYR A 69 -1.30 15.52 -8.52
CA TYR A 69 -2.28 15.11 -9.52
C TYR A 69 -3.68 15.60 -9.13
N ASN A 70 -4.57 15.71 -10.12
CA ASN A 70 -6.00 15.93 -9.88
C ASN A 70 -6.78 14.76 -10.45
N VAL A 71 -7.60 14.11 -9.64
CA VAL A 71 -8.50 13.03 -10.10
C VAL A 71 -9.69 13.64 -10.80
N THR A 72 -9.90 13.27 -12.06
CA THR A 72 -11.04 13.73 -12.87
C THR A 72 -12.14 12.66 -12.93
N LYS A 73 -11.75 11.39 -13.05
CA LYS A 73 -12.67 10.25 -13.05
C LYS A 73 -12.04 9.05 -12.35
N ALA A 74 -12.89 8.14 -11.90
CA ALA A 74 -12.46 6.88 -11.34
C ALA A 74 -13.43 5.76 -11.75
N ASN A 75 -12.88 4.61 -12.13
CA ASN A 75 -13.61 3.39 -12.42
C ASN A 75 -13.13 2.30 -11.46
N ILE A 76 -13.85 2.13 -10.36
CA ILE A 76 -13.44 1.25 -9.26
C ILE A 76 -13.89 -0.18 -9.51
N GLN A 77 -12.96 -1.10 -9.49
CA GLN A 77 -13.17 -2.53 -9.67
C GLN A 77 -13.48 -3.25 -8.35
N ASN A 78 -12.86 -2.79 -7.24
CA ASN A 78 -13.09 -3.36 -5.92
C ASN A 78 -13.04 -2.27 -4.84
N TYR A 79 -14.04 -2.29 -3.95
CA TYR A 79 -14.14 -1.37 -2.80
C TYR A 79 -13.74 -2.03 -1.48
N PHE A 80 -13.49 -3.32 -1.46
CA PHE A 80 -13.18 -4.11 -0.26
C PHE A 80 -14.17 -3.83 0.90
N ARG A 81 -15.44 -3.88 0.61
CA ARG A 81 -16.50 -3.48 1.55
C ARG A 81 -16.56 -4.36 2.79
N GLU A 82 -16.29 -5.65 2.64
CA GLU A 82 -16.29 -6.62 3.73
C GLU A 82 -15.20 -6.31 4.76
N LEU A 83 -14.05 -5.78 4.32
CA LEU A 83 -12.97 -5.35 5.23
C LEU A 83 -13.44 -4.30 6.23
N VAL A 84 -14.27 -3.35 5.80
CA VAL A 84 -14.70 -2.22 6.65
C VAL A 84 -15.72 -2.67 7.70
N LEU A 85 -16.38 -3.82 7.49
CA LEU A 85 -17.37 -4.38 8.41
C LEU A 85 -16.75 -5.17 9.56
N ASP A 86 -15.50 -5.63 9.40
CA ASP A 86 -14.73 -6.34 10.42
C ASP A 86 -13.64 -5.43 10.98
N LEU A 87 -13.76 -5.03 12.25
CA LEU A 87 -12.87 -4.06 12.89
C LEU A 87 -11.39 -4.51 12.89
N ASP A 88 -11.13 -5.79 13.13
CA ASP A 88 -9.76 -6.31 13.17
C ASP A 88 -9.17 -6.38 11.74
N ALA A 89 -9.97 -6.80 10.75
CA ALA A 89 -9.54 -6.80 9.36
C ALA A 89 -9.31 -5.37 8.84
N ALA A 90 -10.18 -4.42 9.19
CA ALA A 90 -10.01 -3.02 8.85
C ALA A 90 -8.74 -2.43 9.46
N SER A 91 -8.46 -2.73 10.74
CA SER A 91 -7.25 -2.25 11.43
C SER A 91 -5.98 -2.75 10.75
N LEU A 92 -5.94 -4.02 10.35
CA LEU A 92 -4.82 -4.58 9.59
C LEU A 92 -4.71 -3.98 8.19
N ALA A 93 -5.83 -3.76 7.51
CA ALA A 93 -5.82 -3.13 6.19
C ALA A 93 -5.27 -1.70 6.23
N PHE A 94 -5.64 -0.91 7.26
CA PHE A 94 -5.04 0.41 7.48
C PHE A 94 -3.55 0.33 7.78
N TYR A 95 -3.13 -0.61 8.62
CA TYR A 95 -1.72 -0.85 8.90
C TYR A 95 -0.93 -1.18 7.62
N PHE A 96 -1.45 -2.07 6.75
CA PHE A 96 -0.80 -2.40 5.49
C PHE A 96 -0.75 -1.22 4.53
N ALA A 97 -1.81 -0.42 4.48
CA ALA A 97 -1.84 0.79 3.66
C ALA A 97 -0.83 1.85 4.15
N GLU A 98 -0.72 2.03 5.46
CA GLU A 98 0.26 2.94 6.09
C GLU A 98 1.70 2.48 5.83
N PHE A 99 1.96 1.17 5.95
CA PHE A 99 3.24 0.58 5.59
C PHE A 99 3.61 0.91 4.13
N ALA A 100 2.70 0.68 3.19
CA ALA A 100 2.93 1.00 1.80
C ALA A 100 3.09 2.51 1.55
N GLU A 101 2.33 3.35 2.26
CA GLU A 101 2.50 4.80 2.17
C GLU A 101 3.88 5.26 2.62
N TYR A 102 4.43 4.62 3.65
CA TYR A 102 5.75 4.95 4.18
C TYR A 102 6.88 4.55 3.24
N TYR A 103 6.88 3.32 2.74
CA TYR A 103 8.00 2.76 1.97
C TYR A 103 7.94 3.09 0.47
N CYS A 104 6.75 3.17 -0.13
CA CYS A 104 6.63 3.41 -1.56
C CYS A 104 6.89 4.87 -1.93
N GLN A 105 7.42 5.09 -3.13
CA GLN A 105 7.78 6.41 -3.62
C GLN A 105 7.18 6.69 -5.00
N GLU A 106 7.10 7.97 -5.36
CA GLU A 106 6.68 8.40 -6.68
C GLU A 106 7.74 8.03 -7.73
N ASN A 107 7.26 7.64 -8.91
CA ASN A 107 8.08 7.21 -10.06
C ASN A 107 8.94 5.95 -9.83
N ASN A 108 8.75 5.23 -8.73
CA ASN A 108 9.32 3.90 -8.54
C ASN A 108 8.38 2.81 -9.07
N ASP A 109 8.96 1.64 -9.39
CA ASP A 109 8.19 0.45 -9.74
C ASP A 109 7.64 -0.22 -8.47
N GLU A 110 6.42 0.14 -8.11
CA GLU A 110 5.75 -0.35 -6.90
C GLU A 110 4.68 -1.43 -7.20
N ARG A 111 4.78 -2.08 -8.37
CA ARG A 111 3.80 -3.10 -8.81
C ARG A 111 3.70 -4.28 -7.86
N GLU A 112 4.82 -4.74 -7.32
CA GLU A 112 4.83 -5.88 -6.39
C GLU A 112 4.18 -5.50 -5.04
N MET A 113 4.40 -4.29 -4.53
CA MET A 113 3.74 -3.81 -3.32
C MET A 113 2.24 -3.62 -3.55
N LEU A 114 1.82 -3.05 -4.67
CA LEU A 114 0.40 -2.92 -5.03
C LEU A 114 -0.28 -4.28 -5.11
N LYS A 115 0.37 -5.27 -5.72
CA LYS A 115 -0.11 -6.64 -5.81
C LYS A 115 -0.20 -7.31 -4.43
N LEU A 116 0.81 -7.12 -3.59
CA LEU A 116 0.83 -7.63 -2.22
C LEU A 116 -0.33 -7.07 -1.41
N LEU A 117 -0.56 -5.74 -1.46
CA LEU A 117 -1.71 -5.11 -0.79
C LEU A 117 -3.04 -5.69 -1.25
N TYR A 118 -3.26 -5.76 -2.57
CA TYR A 118 -4.49 -6.32 -3.12
C TYR A 118 -4.74 -7.76 -2.67
N GLN A 119 -3.71 -8.61 -2.73
CA GLN A 119 -3.81 -10.01 -2.30
C GLN A 119 -4.05 -10.13 -0.79
N SER A 120 -3.40 -9.30 0.01
CA SER A 120 -3.57 -9.29 1.47
C SER A 120 -4.98 -8.84 1.88
N PHE A 121 -5.53 -7.83 1.21
CA PHE A 121 -6.91 -7.41 1.44
C PHE A 121 -7.91 -8.51 1.07
N ARG A 122 -7.71 -9.18 -0.07
CA ARG A 122 -8.51 -10.35 -0.45
C ARG A 122 -8.38 -11.51 0.55
N ALA A 123 -7.20 -11.69 1.14
CA ALA A 123 -6.98 -12.71 2.16
C ALA A 123 -7.67 -12.37 3.48
N LEU A 124 -7.68 -11.08 3.87
CA LEU A 124 -8.41 -10.60 5.06
C LEU A 124 -9.94 -10.78 4.95
N GLU A 125 -10.51 -10.64 3.75
CA GLU A 125 -11.93 -10.92 3.49
C GLU A 125 -12.25 -12.42 3.53
N ASN A 126 -11.25 -13.29 3.46
CA ASN A 126 -11.46 -14.73 3.41
C ASN A 126 -11.30 -15.38 4.79
N SER A 127 -12.40 -15.84 5.37
CA SER A 127 -12.43 -16.48 6.69
C SER A 127 -11.61 -17.78 6.84
N ARG A 128 -11.05 -18.30 5.72
CA ARG A 128 -10.18 -19.48 5.76
C ARG A 128 -8.79 -19.20 6.33
N TYR A 129 -8.35 -17.96 6.30
CA TYR A 129 -7.04 -17.54 6.80
C TYR A 129 -7.19 -16.78 8.11
N SER A 130 -6.36 -17.12 9.10
CA SER A 130 -6.31 -16.29 10.30
C SER A 130 -5.66 -14.94 9.98
N LYS A 131 -6.10 -13.90 10.64
CA LYS A 131 -5.60 -12.52 10.45
C LYS A 131 -4.13 -12.41 10.80
N GLU A 132 -3.68 -13.16 11.81
CA GLU A 132 -2.28 -13.25 12.22
C GLU A 132 -1.41 -13.84 11.11
N LEU A 133 -1.89 -14.88 10.42
CA LEU A 133 -1.18 -15.46 9.29
C LEU A 133 -1.08 -14.46 8.13
N VAL A 134 -2.19 -13.77 7.79
CA VAL A 134 -2.17 -12.76 6.73
C VAL A 134 -1.20 -11.64 7.06
N ARG A 135 -1.18 -11.18 8.32
CA ARG A 135 -0.23 -10.18 8.80
C ARG A 135 1.22 -10.65 8.64
N ALA A 136 1.56 -11.83 9.15
CA ALA A 136 2.91 -12.36 9.09
C ALA A 136 3.40 -12.51 7.64
N VAL A 137 2.53 -13.01 6.74
CA VAL A 137 2.84 -13.13 5.30
C VAL A 137 3.04 -11.77 4.65
N PHE A 138 2.18 -10.79 4.97
CA PHE A 138 2.34 -9.42 4.47
C PHE A 138 3.66 -8.81 4.90
N GLU A 139 3.97 -8.82 6.19
CA GLU A 139 5.19 -8.24 6.75
C GLU A 139 6.44 -8.86 6.12
N LEU A 140 6.52 -10.20 6.06
CA LEU A 140 7.65 -10.90 5.46
C LEU A 140 7.84 -10.58 3.98
N LYS A 141 6.75 -10.52 3.21
CA LYS A 141 6.83 -10.17 1.78
C LYS A 141 7.15 -8.69 1.58
N ALA A 142 6.62 -7.81 2.41
CA ALA A 142 6.86 -6.38 2.31
C ALA A 142 8.33 -6.03 2.57
N ILE A 143 8.95 -6.59 3.62
CA ILE A 143 10.39 -6.40 3.85
C ILE A 143 11.25 -7.02 2.73
N THR A 144 10.80 -8.15 2.15
CA THR A 144 11.49 -8.78 1.02
C THR A 144 11.44 -7.91 -0.24
N ILE A 145 10.29 -7.31 -0.54
CA ILE A 145 10.11 -6.37 -1.67
C ILE A 145 11.04 -5.16 -1.50
N ASN A 146 11.22 -4.69 -0.26
CA ASN A 146 12.12 -3.57 0.05
C ASN A 146 13.61 -3.96 0.12
N GLY A 147 13.96 -5.21 -0.21
CA GLY A 147 15.34 -5.67 -0.24
C GLY A 147 15.92 -6.12 1.11
N GLU A 148 15.12 -6.14 2.16
CA GLU A 148 15.51 -6.50 3.53
C GLU A 148 15.04 -7.92 3.93
N GLY A 149 14.75 -8.77 2.93
CA GLY A 149 14.26 -10.12 3.16
C GLY A 149 15.27 -10.98 3.91
N PRO A 150 14.81 -11.76 4.92
CA PRO A 150 15.71 -12.65 5.67
C PRO A 150 16.27 -13.75 4.75
N GLN A 151 17.56 -14.05 4.92
CA GLN A 151 18.19 -15.19 4.26
C GLN A 151 17.76 -16.48 4.98
N VAL A 152 16.87 -17.24 4.33
CA VAL A 152 16.28 -18.46 4.91
C VAL A 152 16.78 -19.75 4.24
N PHE A 153 17.59 -19.67 3.20
CA PHE A 153 18.03 -20.83 2.41
C PHE A 153 19.38 -21.41 2.84
N ALA A 154 20.18 -20.65 3.57
CA ALA A 154 21.47 -21.06 4.09
C ALA A 154 21.87 -20.17 5.26
N CYS A 155 22.69 -20.70 6.16
CA CYS A 155 23.31 -19.90 7.20
C CYS A 155 24.24 -18.85 6.61
N MET A 156 24.12 -17.61 7.00
CA MET A 156 24.98 -16.50 6.53
C MET A 156 26.44 -16.68 6.95
N HIS A 157 26.69 -17.41 8.04
CA HIS A 157 28.01 -17.56 8.62
C HIS A 157 28.76 -18.82 8.13
N CYS A 158 28.09 -19.98 8.16
CA CYS A 158 28.71 -21.25 7.80
C CYS A 158 28.21 -21.85 6.50
N HIS A 159 27.24 -21.20 5.84
CA HIS A 159 26.60 -21.64 4.59
C HIS A 159 25.89 -23.02 4.68
N ALA A 160 25.68 -23.56 5.87
CA ALA A 160 24.91 -24.78 6.06
C ALA A 160 23.46 -24.57 5.56
N LYS A 161 22.90 -25.60 4.94
CA LYS A 161 21.53 -25.59 4.41
C LYS A 161 20.55 -26.39 5.26
N GLU A 162 21.05 -27.16 6.19
CA GLU A 162 20.30 -28.00 7.12
C GLU A 162 20.54 -27.52 8.54
N ASP A 163 19.62 -27.86 9.46
CA ASP A 163 19.65 -27.48 10.87
C ASP A 163 19.77 -25.95 11.10
N LEU A 164 19.03 -25.18 10.28
CA LEU A 164 19.03 -23.72 10.37
C LEU A 164 18.33 -23.27 11.66
N CYS A 165 18.96 -22.37 12.40
CA CYS A 165 18.37 -21.67 13.53
C CYS A 165 18.36 -20.16 13.29
N PHE A 166 17.44 -19.44 13.95
CA PHE A 166 17.49 -17.99 13.99
C PHE A 166 18.68 -17.54 14.81
N CYS A 167 19.66 -16.94 14.13
CA CYS A 167 20.78 -16.27 14.79
C CYS A 167 20.63 -14.75 14.59
N LEU A 168 20.46 -14.03 15.69
CA LEU A 168 20.64 -12.59 15.71
C LEU A 168 22.13 -12.32 15.70
N LEU A 169 22.70 -12.02 14.55
CA LEU A 169 24.02 -11.41 14.49
C LEU A 169 23.88 -9.98 15.04
N TYR A 170 24.20 -9.83 16.33
CA TYR A 170 24.54 -8.52 16.84
C TYR A 170 25.85 -8.13 16.13
N THR A 171 25.73 -7.32 15.08
CA THR A 171 26.86 -6.48 14.73
C THR A 171 27.00 -5.53 15.92
N SER A 172 28.00 -5.79 16.75
CA SER A 172 28.40 -4.83 17.76
C SER A 172 28.60 -3.51 17.02
N ASP A 173 27.79 -2.53 17.37
CA ASP A 173 28.02 -1.18 16.90
C ASP A 173 29.44 -0.81 17.22
N ALA A 174 30.14 -0.32 16.22
CA ALA A 174 31.46 0.28 16.37
C ALA A 174 31.42 1.59 17.20
N ALA A 175 30.50 1.68 18.14
CA ALA A 175 30.32 2.80 19.05
C ALA A 175 31.11 2.62 20.38
N ASP A 176 31.85 1.52 20.51
CA ASP A 176 32.61 1.26 21.76
C ASP A 176 34.13 1.40 21.60
N ASP A 177 34.55 2.20 20.62
CA ASP A 177 35.93 2.68 20.52
C ASP A 177 36.00 4.14 21.01
N GLY A 178 36.00 4.33 22.31
CA GLY A 178 36.30 5.57 23.00
C GLY A 178 37.51 5.42 23.91
#